data_6730ce7bad350d8eefbe62828bb37acc
#
_entry.id   6730ce7bad350d8eefbe62828bb37acc
#
_cell.length_a   1.000
_cell.length_b   1.000
_cell.length_c   1.000
_cell.angle_alpha   90.00
_cell.angle_beta   90.00
_cell.angle_gamma   90.00
#
_symmetry.space_group_name_H-M   'P 1'
#
loop_
_entity.id
_entity.type
_entity.pdbx_description
1 polymer ?
#
loop_
_entity_poly.entity_id
_entity_poly.type
_entity_poly.pdbx_seq_one_letter_code
_entity_poly.pdbx_strand_id
1 'polypeptide(L)'
;LQHWERWGFHRGKHYLIGIKPPKKLGWPEPVIPPSNWENTISFYNGSIGTIISQDRKGTSNSLSLDYLDIDEAKFINFEQLKDETFPANRGNVNLFGRHYYHHGMLITSDMPVTKKGSWFLNYKKDCDQQLIDAISSLVVEEYDIRNRIKTSGHISLYAKRRLKEIGLHLAQLRSKALFYKEYSSVYNIEVLGMDFIKQMKRDLPALTFQTSIMCKRPS
;
A
#
# COMPACT_ATOMS: atom_id res chain seq x y z
N LEU A 1 13.77 -5.07 -1.95
CA LEU A 1 14.07 -4.86 -3.39
C LEU A 1 14.39 -6.17 -4.13
N GLN A 2 15.03 -7.17 -3.50
CA GLN A 2 15.23 -8.50 -4.11
C GLN A 2 13.92 -9.16 -4.58
N HIS A 3 12.79 -8.92 -3.90
CA HIS A 3 11.48 -9.42 -4.32
C HIS A 3 10.99 -8.77 -5.61
N TRP A 4 11.25 -7.50 -5.83
CA TRP A 4 10.87 -6.81 -7.06
C TRP A 4 11.53 -7.43 -8.30
N GLU A 5 12.79 -7.82 -8.18
CA GLU A 5 13.52 -8.48 -9.27
C GLU A 5 12.93 -9.86 -9.60
N ARG A 6 12.50 -10.60 -8.57
CA ARG A 6 11.77 -11.87 -8.77
C ARG A 6 10.43 -11.68 -9.49
N TRP A 7 9.81 -10.52 -9.35
CA TRP A 7 8.57 -10.15 -10.05
C TRP A 7 8.80 -9.47 -11.39
N GLY A 8 10.03 -9.45 -11.87
CA GLY A 8 10.38 -8.86 -13.16
C GLY A 8 10.64 -7.35 -13.13
N PHE A 9 10.68 -6.73 -11.94
CA PHE A 9 11.06 -5.34 -11.79
C PHE A 9 12.56 -5.23 -11.52
N HIS A 10 13.34 -4.86 -12.54
CA HIS A 10 14.79 -4.81 -12.47
C HIS A 10 15.30 -3.39 -12.27
N ARG A 11 16.28 -3.24 -11.37
CA ARG A 11 17.00 -1.98 -11.17
C ARG A 11 17.71 -1.57 -12.47
N GLY A 12 17.67 -0.28 -12.78
CA GLY A 12 18.23 0.26 -14.02
C GLY A 12 17.31 0.18 -15.24
N LYS A 13 16.32 -0.72 -15.24
CA LYS A 13 15.33 -0.87 -16.31
C LYS A 13 13.95 -0.34 -15.91
N HIS A 14 13.50 -0.63 -14.69
CA HIS A 14 12.16 -0.28 -14.23
C HIS A 14 12.19 0.73 -13.09
N TYR A 15 13.28 0.77 -12.31
CA TYR A 15 13.45 1.72 -11.22
C TYR A 15 14.91 2.05 -10.97
N LEU A 16 15.14 3.20 -10.33
CA LEU A 16 16.43 3.66 -9.83
C LEU A 16 16.26 4.13 -8.38
N ILE A 17 17.33 4.07 -7.59
CA ILE A 17 17.32 4.43 -6.18
C ILE A 17 18.40 5.45 -5.92
N GLY A 18 18.03 6.55 -5.25
CA GLY A 18 18.96 7.56 -4.76
C GLY A 18 19.62 8.42 -5.84
N ILE A 19 19.15 8.35 -7.08
CA ILE A 19 19.71 9.11 -8.20
C ILE A 19 18.62 9.61 -9.15
N LYS A 20 18.88 10.77 -9.77
CA LYS A 20 18.06 11.27 -10.86
C LYS A 20 18.17 10.34 -12.06
N PRO A 21 17.05 9.95 -12.73
CA PRO A 21 17.11 9.15 -13.95
C PRO A 21 17.92 9.85 -15.04
N PRO A 22 18.93 9.18 -15.62
CA PRO A 22 19.68 9.73 -16.75
C PRO A 22 18.77 9.94 -17.96
N LYS A 23 18.93 11.05 -18.68
CA LYS A 23 18.15 11.38 -19.89
C LYS A 23 18.16 10.27 -20.95
N LYS A 24 19.26 9.52 -21.06
CA LYS A 24 19.39 8.38 -21.99
C LYS A 24 18.35 7.26 -21.81
N LEU A 25 17.70 7.18 -20.63
CA LEU A 25 16.66 6.19 -20.37
C LEU A 25 15.32 6.57 -21.00
N GLY A 26 15.12 7.84 -21.40
CA GLY A 26 13.86 8.30 -21.98
C GLY A 26 12.66 8.24 -21.04
N TRP A 27 12.89 8.15 -19.73
CA TRP A 27 11.81 8.11 -18.74
C TRP A 27 11.13 9.47 -18.63
N PRO A 28 9.80 9.50 -18.45
CA PRO A 28 9.09 10.74 -18.15
C PRO A 28 9.64 11.42 -16.89
N GLU A 29 9.69 12.73 -16.89
CA GLU A 29 9.99 13.47 -15.66
C GLU A 29 8.81 13.39 -14.70
N PRO A 30 9.07 13.31 -13.37
CA PRO A 30 8.00 13.38 -12.37
C PRO A 30 7.25 14.70 -12.47
N VAL A 31 5.95 14.69 -12.17
CA VAL A 31 5.11 15.89 -12.15
C VAL A 31 5.67 16.95 -11.19
N ILE A 32 6.13 16.51 -10.03
CA ILE A 32 6.85 17.33 -9.05
C ILE A 32 8.19 16.66 -8.80
N PRO A 33 9.30 17.18 -9.39
CA PRO A 33 10.62 16.63 -9.15
C PRO A 33 11.03 16.83 -7.69
N PRO A 34 11.68 15.86 -7.05
CA PRO A 34 12.20 16.03 -5.70
C PRO A 34 13.36 17.02 -5.71
N SER A 35 13.50 17.79 -4.63
CA SER A 35 14.65 18.68 -4.43
C SER A 35 15.97 17.91 -4.22
N ASN A 36 15.87 16.74 -3.61
CA ASN A 36 16.97 15.79 -3.42
C ASN A 36 16.52 14.37 -3.82
N TRP A 37 17.36 13.69 -4.60
CA TRP A 37 17.07 12.33 -5.10
C TRP A 37 17.58 11.23 -4.17
N GLU A 38 18.35 11.54 -3.16
CA GLU A 38 19.02 10.58 -2.29
C GLU A 38 18.06 9.58 -1.63
N ASN A 39 16.91 10.07 -1.16
CA ASN A 39 15.87 9.25 -0.51
C ASN A 39 14.69 8.92 -1.43
N THR A 40 14.95 8.80 -2.73
CA THR A 40 13.90 8.54 -3.70
C THR A 40 14.09 7.23 -4.44
N ILE A 41 12.99 6.66 -4.84
CA ILE A 41 12.89 5.59 -5.83
C ILE A 41 12.19 6.18 -7.05
N SER A 42 12.88 6.22 -8.17
CA SER A 42 12.34 6.70 -9.44
C SER A 42 11.89 5.53 -10.28
N PHE A 43 10.70 5.59 -10.86
CA PHE A 43 10.16 4.53 -11.71
C PHE A 43 10.15 4.96 -13.18
N TYR A 44 10.21 3.97 -14.07
CA TYR A 44 10.26 4.14 -15.52
C TYR A 44 9.04 4.88 -16.12
N ASN A 45 7.94 4.96 -15.38
CA ASN A 45 6.71 5.68 -15.77
C ASN A 45 6.65 7.13 -15.26
N GLY A 46 7.73 7.64 -14.66
CA GLY A 46 7.81 8.99 -14.09
C GLY A 46 7.25 9.13 -12.67
N SER A 47 6.70 8.06 -12.07
CA SER A 47 6.34 8.11 -10.65
C SER A 47 7.58 8.04 -9.76
N ILE A 48 7.47 8.57 -8.56
CA ILE A 48 8.51 8.53 -7.54
C ILE A 48 7.95 8.08 -6.19
N GLY A 49 8.75 7.32 -5.47
CA GLY A 49 8.55 7.06 -4.05
C GLY A 49 9.60 7.82 -3.24
N THR A 50 9.18 8.54 -2.21
CA THR A 50 10.11 9.24 -1.29
C THR A 50 10.10 8.54 0.05
N ILE A 51 11.28 8.17 0.55
CA ILE A 51 11.43 7.60 1.88
C ILE A 51 11.48 8.75 2.88
N ILE A 52 10.53 8.77 3.81
CA ILE A 52 10.40 9.77 4.86
C ILE A 52 10.83 9.13 6.18
N SER A 53 11.83 9.70 6.85
CA SER A 53 12.21 9.33 8.21
C SER A 53 11.58 10.26 9.22
N GLN A 54 11.09 9.71 10.34
CA GLN A 54 10.59 10.51 11.46
C GLN A 54 11.69 10.92 12.46
N ASP A 55 12.95 10.56 12.23
CA ASP A 55 14.06 10.97 13.11
C ASP A 55 14.29 12.48 13.10
N ARG A 56 13.85 13.14 12.04
CA ARG A 56 13.94 14.60 11.89
C ARG A 56 12.56 15.20 11.68
N LYS A 57 12.18 16.15 12.53
CA LYS A 57 10.94 16.93 12.36
C LYS A 57 10.97 17.75 11.08
N GLY A 58 9.81 17.94 10.46
CA GLY A 58 9.66 18.79 9.28
C GLY A 58 10.04 18.16 7.94
N THR A 59 10.46 16.90 7.90
CA THR A 59 10.89 16.23 6.65
C THR A 59 9.79 16.09 5.61
N SER A 60 8.52 16.05 6.03
CA SER A 60 7.36 15.91 5.15
C SER A 60 6.59 17.22 4.90
N ASN A 61 6.88 18.30 5.64
CA ASN A 61 6.08 19.54 5.58
C ASN A 61 6.03 20.22 4.20
N SER A 62 7.07 20.07 3.38
CA SER A 62 7.13 20.65 2.03
C SER A 62 6.69 19.69 0.92
N LEU A 63 6.31 18.46 1.28
CA LEU A 63 5.94 17.47 0.30
C LEU A 63 4.47 17.60 -0.10
N SER A 64 4.16 17.16 -1.31
CA SER A 64 2.80 16.95 -1.80
C SER A 64 2.73 15.51 -2.30
N LEU A 65 2.13 14.66 -1.48
CA LEU A 65 2.09 13.21 -1.69
C LEU A 65 0.72 12.80 -2.21
N ASP A 66 0.70 11.87 -3.15
CA ASP A 66 -0.55 11.32 -3.71
C ASP A 66 -1.00 10.06 -2.95
N TYR A 67 -0.06 9.42 -2.24
CA TYR A 67 -0.29 8.18 -1.50
C TYR A 67 0.75 8.03 -0.38
N LEU A 68 0.35 7.40 0.72
CA LEU A 68 1.24 7.05 1.83
C LEU A 68 1.34 5.54 1.99
N ASP A 69 2.56 5.06 2.18
CA ASP A 69 2.85 3.69 2.60
C ASP A 69 3.60 3.76 3.94
N ILE A 70 2.97 3.23 4.99
CA ILE A 70 3.48 3.29 6.37
C ILE A 70 3.76 1.88 6.81
N ASP A 71 5.03 1.51 6.79
CA ASP A 71 5.48 0.21 7.25
C ASP A 71 5.91 0.27 8.72
N GLU A 72 5.75 -0.85 9.43
CA GLU A 72 6.06 -0.98 10.86
C GLU A 72 5.44 0.11 11.73
N ALA A 73 4.15 0.38 11.51
CA ALA A 73 3.40 1.46 12.13
C ALA A 73 3.47 1.50 13.67
N LYS A 74 3.71 0.35 14.32
CA LYS A 74 3.89 0.26 15.77
C LYS A 74 5.06 1.07 16.33
N PHE A 75 6.06 1.38 15.48
CA PHE A 75 7.23 2.19 15.84
C PHE A 75 7.09 3.67 15.47
N ILE A 76 6.10 4.01 14.67
CA ILE A 76 5.88 5.36 14.15
C ILE A 76 5.30 6.28 15.24
N ASN A 77 5.82 7.50 15.32
CA ASN A 77 5.25 8.53 16.18
C ASN A 77 3.98 9.12 15.54
N PHE A 78 2.83 8.74 16.08
CA PHE A 78 1.53 9.11 15.53
C PHE A 78 1.26 10.62 15.57
N GLU A 79 1.68 11.33 16.62
CA GLU A 79 1.49 12.78 16.70
C GLU A 79 2.26 13.49 15.57
N GLN A 80 3.52 13.12 15.36
CA GLN A 80 4.29 13.68 14.25
C GLN A 80 3.69 13.32 12.88
N LEU A 81 3.17 12.09 12.74
CA LEU A 81 2.50 11.66 11.51
C LEU A 81 1.27 12.52 11.20
N LYS A 82 0.44 12.82 12.23
CA LYS A 82 -0.73 13.70 12.12
C LYS A 82 -0.36 15.14 11.77
N ASP A 83 0.68 15.64 12.41
CA ASP A 83 1.02 17.06 12.30
C ASP A 83 1.78 17.39 11.02
N GLU A 84 2.55 16.44 10.49
CA GLU A 84 3.45 16.67 9.36
C GLU A 84 3.08 15.89 8.10
N THR A 85 2.89 14.56 8.22
CA THR A 85 2.82 13.66 7.06
C THR A 85 1.41 13.55 6.49
N PHE A 86 0.38 13.44 7.34
CA PHE A 86 -1.00 13.38 6.85
C PHE A 86 -1.41 14.64 6.09
N PRO A 87 -1.08 15.87 6.54
CA PRO A 87 -1.34 17.08 5.76
C PRO A 87 -0.59 17.14 4.42
N ALA A 88 0.55 16.45 4.30
CA ALA A 88 1.30 16.36 3.05
C ALA A 88 0.62 15.43 2.02
N ASN A 89 -0.24 14.50 2.45
CA ASN A 89 -1.00 13.59 1.58
C ASN A 89 -2.21 14.28 0.93
N ARG A 90 -1.95 15.38 0.24
CA ARG A 90 -2.94 16.20 -0.50
C ARG A 90 -2.84 16.07 -2.00
N GLY A 91 -1.71 15.59 -2.49
CA GLY A 91 -1.42 15.20 -3.87
C GLY A 91 -1.75 16.22 -4.94
N ASN A 92 -1.71 15.75 -6.17
CA ASN A 92 -2.02 16.52 -7.36
C ASN A 92 -3.47 16.29 -7.80
N VAL A 93 -4.43 16.91 -7.12
CA VAL A 93 -5.88 16.75 -7.35
C VAL A 93 -6.26 16.91 -8.83
N ASN A 94 -5.68 17.90 -9.52
CA ASN A 94 -5.97 18.16 -10.93
C ASN A 94 -5.57 17.03 -11.87
N LEU A 95 -4.54 16.27 -11.52
CA LEU A 95 -4.03 15.15 -12.32
C LEU A 95 -4.59 13.80 -11.85
N PHE A 96 -4.59 13.55 -10.55
CA PHE A 96 -4.87 12.24 -9.97
C PHE A 96 -6.13 12.19 -9.12
N GLY A 97 -6.83 13.30 -8.90
CA GLY A 97 -7.98 13.38 -7.99
C GLY A 97 -9.17 12.45 -8.34
N ARG A 98 -9.20 11.92 -9.56
CA ARG A 98 -10.19 10.89 -9.97
C ARG A 98 -9.70 9.46 -9.75
N HIS A 99 -8.42 9.29 -9.40
CA HIS A 99 -7.86 7.97 -9.18
C HIS A 99 -8.14 7.53 -7.75
N TYR A 100 -8.63 6.31 -7.58
CA TYR A 100 -9.05 5.80 -6.27
C TYR A 100 -7.90 5.60 -5.26
N TYR A 101 -6.65 5.60 -5.70
CA TYR A 101 -5.48 5.62 -4.80
C TYR A 101 -5.09 7.03 -4.33
N HIS A 102 -5.60 8.07 -4.99
CA HIS A 102 -5.28 9.45 -4.60
C HIS A 102 -5.79 9.72 -3.16
N HIS A 103 -4.97 10.32 -2.34
CA HIS A 103 -5.16 10.46 -0.89
C HIS A 103 -5.24 9.11 -0.13
N GLY A 104 -4.91 8.01 -0.80
CA GLY A 104 -4.90 6.69 -0.17
C GLY A 104 -3.76 6.53 0.83
N MET A 105 -3.90 5.52 1.68
CA MET A 105 -2.89 5.16 2.66
C MET A 105 -2.91 3.65 2.89
N LEU A 106 -1.73 3.05 2.92
CA LEU A 106 -1.51 1.69 3.38
C LEU A 106 -0.75 1.74 4.71
N ILE A 107 -1.25 1.01 5.70
CA ILE A 107 -0.58 0.88 7.00
C ILE A 107 -0.34 -0.60 7.24
N THR A 108 0.91 -0.97 7.44
CA THR A 108 1.31 -2.33 7.78
C THR A 108 2.07 -2.35 9.10
N SER A 109 1.84 -3.38 9.90
CA SER A 109 2.54 -3.58 11.17
C SER A 109 2.27 -4.95 11.77
N ASP A 110 3.18 -5.41 12.59
CA ASP A 110 2.88 -6.44 13.58
C ASP A 110 1.94 -5.89 14.68
N MET A 111 1.36 -6.81 15.45
CA MET A 111 0.53 -6.42 16.59
C MET A 111 1.37 -5.70 17.67
N PRO A 112 0.99 -4.48 18.06
CA PRO A 112 1.76 -3.67 19.01
C PRO A 112 1.65 -4.21 20.42
N VAL A 113 2.74 -4.06 21.18
CA VAL A 113 2.79 -4.40 22.62
C VAL A 113 2.65 -3.18 23.52
N THR A 114 2.73 -1.96 22.95
CA THR A 114 2.64 -0.72 23.71
C THR A 114 1.40 0.07 23.35
N LYS A 115 0.86 0.83 24.30
CA LYS A 115 -0.26 1.74 24.05
C LYS A 115 0.10 2.81 22.98
N LYS A 116 1.32 3.31 22.99
CA LYS A 116 1.79 4.29 22.00
C LYS A 116 1.82 3.72 20.59
N GLY A 117 2.22 2.46 20.44
CA GLY A 117 2.27 1.79 19.13
C GLY A 117 0.92 1.28 18.63
N SER A 118 -0.16 1.35 19.44
CA SER A 118 -1.46 0.76 19.10
C SER A 118 -2.42 1.70 18.34
N TRP A 119 -1.98 2.90 17.96
CA TRP A 119 -2.81 3.94 17.36
C TRP A 119 -3.57 3.48 16.12
N PHE A 120 -2.95 2.70 15.25
CA PHE A 120 -3.56 2.24 14.00
C PHE A 120 -4.65 1.19 14.20
N LEU A 121 -4.70 0.52 15.37
CA LEU A 121 -5.77 -0.43 15.69
C LEU A 121 -7.15 0.24 15.81
N ASN A 122 -7.18 1.56 16.01
CA ASN A 122 -8.43 2.32 16.08
C ASN A 122 -9.18 2.32 14.74
N TYR A 123 -8.48 2.22 13.62
CA TYR A 123 -9.11 2.14 12.29
C TYR A 123 -10.02 0.92 12.11
N LYS A 124 -9.88 -0.10 12.97
CA LYS A 124 -10.81 -1.24 12.97
C LYS A 124 -12.26 -0.82 13.17
N LYS A 125 -12.51 0.24 13.95
CA LYS A 125 -13.85 0.75 14.25
C LYS A 125 -14.51 1.44 13.07
N ASP A 126 -13.68 1.97 12.16
CA ASP A 126 -14.10 2.74 11.01
C ASP A 126 -14.23 1.85 9.75
N CYS A 127 -13.92 0.55 9.86
CA CYS A 127 -14.06 -0.42 8.78
C CYS A 127 -15.53 -0.83 8.63
N ASP A 128 -16.15 -0.39 7.53
CA ASP A 128 -17.50 -0.81 7.14
C ASP A 128 -17.43 -2.11 6.34
N GLN A 129 -17.82 -3.23 6.95
CA GLN A 129 -17.77 -4.54 6.32
C GLN A 129 -18.73 -4.65 5.14
N GLN A 130 -19.90 -4.00 5.18
CA GLN A 130 -20.85 -4.04 4.07
C GLN A 130 -20.28 -3.32 2.83
N LEU A 131 -19.59 -2.19 3.05
CA LEU A 131 -18.91 -1.47 1.99
C LEU A 131 -17.78 -2.32 1.38
N ILE A 132 -16.99 -3.01 2.22
CA ILE A 132 -15.92 -3.90 1.76
C ILE A 132 -16.49 -5.09 0.97
N ASP A 133 -17.58 -5.68 1.40
CA ASP A 133 -18.24 -6.79 0.71
C ASP A 133 -18.80 -6.35 -0.66
N ALA A 134 -19.37 -5.15 -0.74
CA ALA A 134 -19.83 -4.57 -1.99
C ALA A 134 -18.67 -4.34 -2.98
N ILE A 135 -17.56 -3.78 -2.51
CA ILE A 135 -16.34 -3.61 -3.32
C ILE A 135 -15.82 -4.97 -3.80
N SER A 136 -15.74 -5.96 -2.91
CA SER A 136 -15.26 -7.30 -3.23
C SER A 136 -16.10 -7.96 -4.30
N SER A 137 -17.43 -7.85 -4.21
CA SER A 137 -18.36 -8.40 -5.20
C SER A 137 -18.16 -7.78 -6.58
N LEU A 138 -17.97 -6.46 -6.66
CA LEU A 138 -17.71 -5.77 -7.92
C LEU A 138 -16.34 -6.14 -8.51
N VAL A 139 -15.31 -6.33 -7.66
CA VAL A 139 -13.98 -6.77 -8.11
C VAL A 139 -14.03 -8.18 -8.69
N VAL A 140 -14.76 -9.10 -8.05
CA VAL A 140 -14.96 -10.47 -8.58
C VAL A 140 -15.69 -10.42 -9.92
N GLU A 141 -16.78 -9.64 -10.03
CA GLU A 141 -17.49 -9.48 -11.30
C GLU A 141 -16.59 -8.90 -12.40
N GLU A 142 -15.79 -7.88 -12.09
CA GLU A 142 -14.81 -7.33 -13.03
C GLU A 142 -13.81 -8.38 -13.51
N TYR A 143 -13.27 -9.16 -12.58
CA TYR A 143 -12.34 -10.24 -12.88
C TYR A 143 -12.97 -11.29 -13.81
N ASP A 144 -14.18 -11.72 -13.53
CA ASP A 144 -14.89 -12.71 -14.35
C ASP A 144 -15.16 -12.21 -15.77
N ILE A 145 -15.57 -10.95 -15.91
CA ILE A 145 -15.76 -10.34 -17.24
C ILE A 145 -14.44 -10.28 -18.00
N ARG A 146 -13.34 -9.85 -17.36
CA ARG A 146 -12.01 -9.78 -17.98
C ARG A 146 -11.50 -11.16 -18.38
N ASN A 147 -11.70 -12.18 -17.56
CA ASN A 147 -11.33 -13.55 -17.87
C ASN A 147 -12.10 -14.10 -19.09
N ARG A 148 -13.43 -13.85 -19.16
CA ARG A 148 -14.23 -14.23 -20.35
C ARG A 148 -13.72 -13.55 -21.62
N ILE A 149 -13.39 -12.27 -21.55
CA ILE A 149 -12.80 -11.53 -22.68
C ILE A 149 -11.46 -12.16 -23.09
N LYS A 150 -10.60 -12.46 -22.12
CA LYS A 150 -9.29 -13.09 -22.37
C LYS A 150 -9.44 -14.45 -23.04
N THR A 151 -10.39 -15.27 -22.60
CA THR A 151 -10.63 -16.62 -23.12
C THR A 151 -11.28 -16.59 -24.52
N SER A 152 -12.24 -15.69 -24.73
CA SER A 152 -12.96 -15.58 -26.01
C SER A 152 -12.20 -14.78 -27.09
N GLY A 153 -11.21 -13.98 -26.69
CA GLY A 153 -10.53 -13.03 -27.59
C GLY A 153 -11.42 -11.88 -28.09
N HIS A 154 -12.66 -11.77 -27.59
CA HIS A 154 -13.65 -10.78 -28.06
C HIS A 154 -14.25 -10.01 -26.90
N ILE A 155 -14.44 -8.70 -27.09
CA ILE A 155 -15.12 -7.83 -26.13
C ILE A 155 -16.52 -7.45 -26.68
N SER A 156 -17.58 -7.92 -26.03
CA SER A 156 -18.94 -7.51 -26.39
C SER A 156 -19.24 -6.07 -25.93
N LEU A 157 -20.22 -5.43 -26.58
CA LEU A 157 -20.67 -4.10 -26.19
C LEU A 157 -21.19 -4.07 -24.75
N TYR A 158 -21.88 -5.14 -24.33
CA TYR A 158 -22.33 -5.32 -22.95
C TYR A 158 -21.16 -5.35 -21.98
N ALA A 159 -20.14 -6.19 -22.22
CA ALA A 159 -18.97 -6.27 -21.37
C ALA A 159 -18.23 -4.93 -21.24
N LYS A 160 -18.08 -4.19 -22.36
CA LYS A 160 -17.46 -2.86 -22.37
C LYS A 160 -18.24 -1.86 -21.50
N ARG A 161 -19.57 -1.82 -21.61
CA ARG A 161 -20.44 -0.95 -20.79
C ARG A 161 -20.36 -1.34 -19.32
N ARG A 162 -20.49 -2.64 -19.02
CA ARG A 162 -20.47 -3.13 -17.64
C ARG A 162 -19.15 -2.86 -16.93
N LEU A 163 -18.01 -3.07 -17.60
CA LEU A 163 -16.70 -2.72 -17.05
C LEU A 163 -16.56 -1.21 -16.74
N LYS A 164 -17.15 -0.36 -17.57
CA LYS A 164 -17.16 1.08 -17.32
C LYS A 164 -18.01 1.44 -16.09
N GLU A 165 -19.19 0.84 -15.95
CA GLU A 165 -20.08 1.02 -14.79
C GLU A 165 -19.41 0.55 -13.50
N ILE A 166 -18.83 -0.67 -13.51
CA ILE A 166 -18.08 -1.22 -12.37
C ILE A 166 -16.95 -0.28 -11.99
N GLY A 167 -16.17 0.21 -12.95
CA GLY A 167 -15.08 1.13 -12.68
C GLY A 167 -15.53 2.43 -12.00
N LEU A 168 -16.66 3.00 -12.39
CA LEU A 168 -17.24 4.19 -11.77
C LEU A 168 -17.73 3.90 -10.34
N HIS A 169 -18.44 2.79 -10.14
CA HIS A 169 -18.91 2.38 -8.81
C HIS A 169 -17.74 2.09 -7.87
N LEU A 170 -16.73 1.34 -8.34
CA LEU A 170 -15.51 1.07 -7.54
C LEU A 170 -14.79 2.36 -7.15
N ALA A 171 -14.67 3.34 -8.04
CA ALA A 171 -14.06 4.62 -7.70
C ALA A 171 -14.82 5.35 -6.59
N GLN A 172 -16.17 5.36 -6.64
CA GLN A 172 -17.02 5.97 -5.62
C GLN A 172 -16.96 5.24 -4.28
N LEU A 173 -17.02 3.90 -4.28
CA LEU A 173 -16.99 3.11 -3.05
C LEU A 173 -15.60 3.15 -2.39
N ARG A 174 -14.53 3.00 -3.18
CA ARG A 174 -13.15 3.00 -2.68
C ARG A 174 -12.73 4.34 -2.10
N SER A 175 -13.25 5.47 -2.60
CA SER A 175 -12.95 6.78 -2.02
C SER A 175 -13.45 6.97 -0.58
N LYS A 176 -14.35 6.12 -0.11
CA LYS A 176 -14.94 6.14 1.24
C LYS A 176 -14.54 4.93 2.07
N ALA A 177 -13.90 3.93 1.45
CA ALA A 177 -13.63 2.66 2.09
C ALA A 177 -12.38 2.72 2.94
N LEU A 178 -12.47 2.17 4.14
CA LEU A 178 -11.36 1.79 4.97
C LEU A 178 -11.38 0.27 5.10
N PHE A 179 -10.29 -0.37 4.68
CA PHE A 179 -10.10 -1.81 4.85
C PHE A 179 -9.20 -2.06 6.06
N TYR A 180 -9.65 -2.90 6.97
CA TYR A 180 -8.85 -3.33 8.12
C TYR A 180 -8.88 -4.85 8.24
N LYS A 181 -7.71 -5.47 8.40
CA LYS A 181 -7.61 -6.91 8.60
C LYS A 181 -6.43 -7.29 9.50
N GLU A 182 -6.64 -8.29 10.33
CA GLU A 182 -5.61 -8.91 11.16
C GLU A 182 -5.34 -10.31 10.62
N TYR A 183 -4.09 -10.61 10.27
CA TYR A 183 -3.68 -11.92 9.75
C TYR A 183 -2.52 -12.47 10.56
N SER A 184 -2.61 -13.71 11.01
CA SER A 184 -1.46 -14.42 11.52
C SER A 184 -0.61 -15.00 10.38
N SER A 185 0.67 -15.26 10.64
CA SER A 185 1.55 -15.92 9.66
C SER A 185 1.07 -17.34 9.29
N VAL A 186 0.17 -17.92 10.08
CA VAL A 186 -0.46 -19.22 9.78
C VAL A 186 -1.30 -19.18 8.51
N TYR A 187 -1.89 -18.03 8.15
CA TYR A 187 -2.61 -17.88 6.88
C TYR A 187 -1.70 -17.98 5.65
N ASN A 188 -0.39 -17.83 5.83
CA ASN A 188 0.61 -17.93 4.78
C ASN A 188 1.47 -19.21 4.90
N ILE A 189 0.94 -20.24 5.57
CA ILE A 189 1.66 -21.46 5.90
C ILE A 189 2.09 -22.25 4.67
N GLU A 190 1.34 -22.15 3.58
CA GLU A 190 1.67 -22.81 2.30
C GLU A 190 3.00 -22.27 1.71
N VAL A 191 3.32 -20.99 1.97
CA VAL A 191 4.55 -20.36 1.50
C VAL A 191 5.66 -20.47 2.54
N LEU A 192 5.34 -20.21 3.82
CA LEU A 192 6.31 -20.18 4.91
C LEU A 192 6.72 -21.59 5.37
N GLY A 193 5.81 -22.54 5.30
CA GLY A 193 5.98 -23.89 5.84
C GLY A 193 5.73 -23.97 7.34
N MET A 194 5.29 -25.14 7.80
CA MET A 194 5.06 -25.41 9.23
C MET A 194 6.33 -25.32 10.06
N ASP A 195 7.47 -25.65 9.48
CA ASP A 195 8.76 -25.64 10.19
C ASP A 195 9.20 -24.22 10.53
N PHE A 196 8.88 -23.22 9.70
CA PHE A 196 9.06 -21.81 10.05
C PHE A 196 8.29 -21.43 11.32
N ILE A 197 7.01 -21.81 11.40
CA ILE A 197 6.18 -21.49 12.59
C ILE A 197 6.74 -22.17 13.84
N LYS A 198 7.16 -23.44 13.73
CA LYS A 198 7.77 -24.18 14.85
C LYS A 198 9.09 -23.55 15.29
N GLN A 199 9.93 -23.13 14.32
CA GLN A 199 11.18 -22.45 14.59
C GLN A 199 10.94 -21.12 15.31
N MET A 200 10.04 -20.27 14.79
CA MET A 200 9.70 -19.00 15.43
C MET A 200 9.15 -19.20 16.86
N LYS A 201 8.34 -20.24 17.07
CA LYS A 201 7.84 -20.56 18.41
C LYS A 201 8.94 -20.96 19.40
N ARG A 202 10.01 -21.59 18.92
CA ARG A 202 11.16 -21.98 19.75
C ARG A 202 12.11 -20.80 20.01
N ASP A 203 12.35 -19.99 18.99
CA ASP A 203 13.42 -19.00 18.98
C ASP A 203 12.99 -17.62 19.51
N LEU A 204 11.69 -17.31 19.46
CA LEU A 204 11.15 -16.02 19.92
C LEU A 204 10.61 -16.08 21.36
N PRO A 205 10.73 -14.97 22.13
CA PRO A 205 9.98 -14.83 23.37
C PRO A 205 8.48 -15.02 23.15
N ALA A 206 7.79 -15.62 24.13
CA ALA A 206 6.37 -15.98 24.00
C ALA A 206 5.48 -14.79 23.57
N LEU A 207 5.70 -13.59 24.11
CA LEU A 207 4.98 -12.38 23.74
C LEU A 207 5.23 -11.99 22.28
N THR A 208 6.48 -11.99 21.85
CA THR A 208 6.86 -11.68 20.46
C THR A 208 6.26 -12.70 19.50
N PHE A 209 6.30 -13.98 19.82
CA PHE A 209 5.65 -15.00 18.99
C PHE A 209 4.14 -14.75 18.88
N GLN A 210 3.46 -14.42 19.97
CA GLN A 210 2.03 -14.15 19.95
C GLN A 210 1.68 -12.89 19.15
N THR A 211 2.46 -11.83 19.27
CA THR A 211 2.18 -10.55 18.59
C THR A 211 2.61 -10.57 17.12
N SER A 212 3.84 -10.97 16.81
CA SER A 212 4.39 -10.86 15.44
C SER A 212 4.02 -12.05 14.55
N ILE A 213 3.88 -13.26 15.11
CA ILE A 213 3.58 -14.45 14.30
C ILE A 213 2.09 -14.79 14.33
N MET A 214 1.48 -14.76 15.52
CA MET A 214 0.08 -15.15 15.69
C MET A 214 -0.90 -13.99 15.57
N CYS A 215 -0.43 -12.76 15.43
CA CYS A 215 -1.23 -11.53 15.35
C CYS A 215 -2.22 -11.40 16.52
N LYS A 216 -1.81 -11.81 17.74
CA LYS A 216 -2.64 -11.72 18.94
C LYS A 216 -2.31 -10.48 19.74
N ARG A 217 -3.34 -9.79 20.22
CA ARG A 217 -3.15 -8.65 21.13
C ARG A 217 -2.59 -9.15 22.47
N PRO A 218 -1.65 -8.39 23.06
CA PRO A 218 -1.25 -8.66 24.45
C PRO A 218 -2.47 -8.53 25.37
N SER A 219 -2.58 -9.46 26.33
CA SER A 219 -3.59 -9.42 27.39
C SER A 219 -3.23 -8.39 28.45
#